data_2d971c0e4a480249c9aea3a3180aa4cf
#
_entry.id   2d971c0e4a480249c9aea3a3180aa4cf
#
_cell.length_a   1.000
_cell.length_b   1.000
_cell.length_c   1.000
_cell.angle_alpha   90.00
_cell.angle_beta   90.00
_cell.angle_gamma   90.00
#
_symmetry.space_group_name_H-M   'P 1'
#
loop_
_entity.id
_entity.type
_entity.pdbx_description
1 polymer ?
#
loop_
_entity_poly.entity_id
_entity_poly.type
_entity_poly.pdbx_seq_one_letter_code
_entity_poly.pdbx_strand_id
1 'polypeptide(L)'
;MNDDFRFFGMAPLFGAIGALSTAAAWHVFAFTLIDLVPAQLAVLSCLVAGLAGPLVVWIAVLTVTRGQRTLFASALRRAASVGLGLVLAAELGFYIPLGFFAIAFH
;
A
#
# COMPACT_ATOMS: atom_id res chain seq x y z
N MET A 1 -27.56 -11.77 -6.78
CA MET A 1 -26.74 -11.45 -7.93
C MET A 1 -26.31 -9.99 -7.95
N ASN A 2 -27.23 -9.07 -7.74
CA ASN A 2 -26.90 -7.65 -7.71
C ASN A 2 -26.02 -7.27 -6.54
N ASP A 3 -26.19 -7.91 -5.38
CA ASP A 3 -25.38 -7.64 -4.20
C ASP A 3 -23.94 -8.12 -4.39
N ASP A 4 -23.75 -9.29 -4.99
CA ASP A 4 -22.42 -9.79 -5.29
C ASP A 4 -21.73 -8.89 -6.30
N PHE A 5 -22.46 -8.41 -7.29
CA PHE A 5 -21.91 -7.50 -8.30
C PHE A 5 -21.46 -6.17 -7.66
N ARG A 6 -22.26 -5.66 -6.72
CA ARG A 6 -21.87 -4.44 -5.98
C ARG A 6 -20.66 -4.68 -5.14
N PHE A 7 -20.60 -5.81 -4.43
CA PHE A 7 -19.46 -6.14 -3.60
C PHE A 7 -18.18 -6.20 -4.44
N PHE A 8 -18.21 -6.92 -5.56
CA PHE A 8 -17.03 -7.04 -6.42
C PHE A 8 -16.71 -5.75 -7.15
N GLY A 9 -17.71 -4.92 -7.43
CA GLY A 9 -17.48 -3.59 -7.98
C GLY A 9 -16.79 -2.64 -7.01
N MET A 10 -16.95 -2.87 -5.69
CA MET A 10 -16.32 -2.09 -4.65
C MET A 10 -14.95 -2.63 -4.22
N ALA A 11 -14.48 -3.73 -4.83
CA ALA A 11 -13.20 -4.32 -4.49
C ALA A 11 -12.02 -3.34 -4.58
N PRO A 12 -11.93 -2.48 -5.63
CA PRO A 12 -10.86 -1.47 -5.66
C PRO A 12 -10.90 -0.53 -4.46
N LEU A 13 -12.09 -0.15 -4.01
CA LEU A 13 -12.25 0.72 -2.84
C LEU A 13 -11.76 0.03 -1.57
N PHE A 14 -12.13 -1.24 -1.38
CA PHE A 14 -11.66 -2.01 -0.23
C PHE A 14 -10.15 -2.20 -0.26
N GLY A 15 -9.59 -2.45 -1.43
CA GLY A 15 -8.14 -2.56 -1.61
C GLY A 15 -7.43 -1.26 -1.26
N ALA A 16 -7.98 -0.13 -1.72
CA ALA A 16 -7.42 1.19 -1.44
C ALA A 16 -7.45 1.47 0.07
N ILE A 17 -8.59 1.27 0.70
CA ILE A 17 -8.76 1.53 2.14
C ILE A 17 -7.82 0.64 2.95
N GLY A 18 -7.76 -0.66 2.62
CA GLY A 18 -6.93 -1.62 3.34
C GLY A 18 -5.45 -1.28 3.23
N ALA A 19 -4.98 -0.98 2.01
CA ALA A 19 -3.58 -0.66 1.77
C ALA A 19 -3.18 0.65 2.45
N LEU A 20 -4.00 1.69 2.31
CA LEU A 20 -3.71 2.98 2.93
C LEU A 20 -3.77 2.91 4.45
N SER A 21 -4.73 2.15 5.01
CA SER A 21 -4.83 1.96 6.46
C SER A 21 -3.62 1.23 7.01
N THR A 22 -3.16 0.19 6.31
CA THR A 22 -1.97 -0.56 6.71
C THR A 22 -0.73 0.32 6.68
N ALA A 23 -0.57 1.11 5.62
CA ALA A 23 0.56 2.04 5.50
C ALA A 23 0.52 3.09 6.60
N ALA A 24 -0.65 3.66 6.89
CA ALA A 24 -0.81 4.65 7.95
C ALA A 24 -0.49 4.05 9.32
N ALA A 25 -0.97 2.83 9.57
CA ALA A 25 -0.68 2.14 10.83
C ALA A 25 0.81 1.90 11.01
N TRP A 26 1.50 1.51 9.95
CA TRP A 26 2.95 1.29 9.99
C TRP A 26 3.69 2.60 10.29
N HIS A 27 3.26 3.71 9.68
CA HIS A 27 3.87 5.02 9.95
C HIS A 27 3.69 5.43 11.41
N VAL A 28 2.48 5.26 11.96
CA VAL A 28 2.23 5.57 13.37
C VAL A 28 3.13 4.70 14.27
N PHE A 29 3.21 3.42 13.99
CA PHE A 29 4.05 2.50 14.76
C PHE A 29 5.52 2.91 14.69
N ALA A 30 6.03 3.19 13.50
CA ALA A 30 7.43 3.56 13.32
C ALA A 30 7.77 4.87 14.02
N PHE A 31 6.86 5.86 13.96
CA PHE A 31 7.12 7.15 14.60
C PHE A 31 6.99 7.09 16.13
N THR A 32 6.26 6.10 16.68
CA THR A 32 6.28 5.90 18.13
C THR A 32 7.61 5.35 18.62
N LEU A 33 8.39 4.73 17.75
CA LEU A 33 9.70 4.18 18.08
C LEU A 33 10.86 5.14 17.76
N ILE A 34 10.55 6.38 17.37
CA ILE A 34 11.57 7.32 16.90
C ILE A 34 12.57 7.67 18.00
N ASP A 35 12.18 7.55 19.27
CA ASP A 35 13.07 7.78 20.40
C ASP A 35 14.06 6.63 20.60
N LEU A 36 13.73 5.45 20.07
CA LEU A 36 14.55 4.25 20.21
C LEU A 36 15.46 3.99 19.02
N VAL A 37 15.11 4.56 17.86
CA VAL A 37 15.87 4.38 16.61
C VAL A 37 16.09 5.74 15.97
N PRO A 38 17.18 5.90 15.18
CA PRO A 38 17.39 7.13 14.43
C PRO A 38 16.22 7.43 13.50
N ALA A 39 15.89 8.71 13.34
CA ALA A 39 14.79 9.14 12.48
C ALA A 39 14.95 8.67 11.05
N GLN A 40 16.18 8.62 10.54
CA GLN A 40 16.47 8.15 9.19
C GLN A 40 16.07 6.69 9.00
N LEU A 41 16.33 5.84 10.03
CA LEU A 41 15.94 4.45 9.96
C LEU A 41 14.43 4.27 10.04
N ALA A 42 13.73 5.11 10.81
CA ALA A 42 12.27 5.07 10.89
C ALA A 42 11.66 5.43 9.54
N VAL A 43 12.15 6.49 8.90
CA VAL A 43 11.66 6.92 7.58
C VAL A 43 11.95 5.85 6.53
N LEU A 44 13.16 5.30 6.53
CA LEU A 44 13.53 4.25 5.59
C LEU A 44 12.67 3.01 5.78
N SER A 45 12.41 2.63 7.03
CA SER A 45 11.54 1.50 7.38
C SER A 45 10.12 1.71 6.84
N CYS A 46 9.57 2.92 7.02
CA CYS A 46 8.24 3.25 6.50
C CYS A 46 8.19 3.17 4.98
N LEU A 47 9.21 3.69 4.31
CA LEU A 47 9.26 3.66 2.85
C LEU A 47 9.36 2.23 2.33
N VAL A 48 10.29 1.45 2.88
CA VAL A 48 10.50 0.07 2.44
C VAL A 48 9.28 -0.79 2.72
N ALA A 49 8.74 -0.75 3.94
CA ALA A 49 7.59 -1.56 4.30
C ALA A 49 6.33 -1.11 3.56
N GLY A 50 6.17 0.20 3.37
CA GLY A 50 5.04 0.75 2.64
C GLY A 50 5.01 0.34 1.18
N LEU A 51 6.17 0.16 0.56
CA LEU A 51 6.26 -0.30 -0.83
C LEU A 51 6.27 -1.83 -0.91
N ALA A 52 7.01 -2.50 -0.03
CA ALA A 52 7.17 -3.95 -0.09
C ALA A 52 5.88 -4.68 0.28
N GLY A 53 5.14 -4.21 1.28
CA GLY A 53 3.91 -4.85 1.72
C GLY A 53 2.89 -5.02 0.61
N PRO A 54 2.41 -3.94 0.00
CA PRO A 54 1.47 -4.03 -1.12
C PRO A 54 2.04 -4.78 -2.32
N LEU A 55 3.34 -4.67 -2.59
CA LEU A 55 3.96 -5.39 -3.70
C LEU A 55 3.92 -6.90 -3.47
N VAL A 56 4.24 -7.35 -2.25
CA VAL A 56 4.18 -8.77 -1.89
C VAL A 56 2.74 -9.28 -2.00
N VAL A 57 1.77 -8.51 -1.49
CA VAL A 57 0.36 -8.88 -1.59
C VAL A 57 -0.07 -8.99 -3.05
N TRP A 58 0.32 -8.03 -3.89
CA TRP A 58 -0.01 -8.03 -5.31
C TRP A 58 0.56 -9.26 -6.01
N ILE A 59 1.84 -9.58 -5.77
CA ILE A 59 2.50 -10.74 -6.37
C ILE A 59 1.80 -12.03 -5.90
N ALA A 60 1.50 -12.14 -4.60
CA ALA A 60 0.81 -13.30 -4.04
C ALA A 60 -0.56 -13.49 -4.66
N VAL A 61 -1.34 -12.40 -4.82
CA VAL A 61 -2.65 -12.45 -5.44
C VAL A 61 -2.56 -12.90 -6.89
N LEU A 62 -1.60 -12.34 -7.66
CA LEU A 62 -1.42 -12.74 -9.05
C LEU A 62 -1.04 -14.22 -9.16
N THR A 63 -0.18 -14.69 -8.27
CA THR A 63 0.25 -16.08 -8.27
C THR A 63 -0.89 -17.04 -7.94
N VAL A 64 -1.65 -16.73 -6.88
CA VAL A 64 -2.75 -17.57 -6.42
C VAL A 64 -3.90 -17.59 -7.43
N THR A 65 -4.19 -16.46 -8.07
CA THR A 65 -5.29 -16.34 -9.03
C THR A 65 -4.86 -16.62 -10.46
N ARG A 66 -3.64 -17.11 -10.67
CA ARG A 66 -3.11 -17.37 -12.00
C ARG A 66 -3.99 -18.40 -12.72
N GLY A 67 -4.45 -18.05 -13.91
CA GLY A 67 -5.31 -18.92 -14.69
C GLY A 67 -6.77 -18.94 -14.27
N GLN A 68 -7.11 -18.31 -13.14
CA GLN A 68 -8.50 -18.25 -12.69
C GLN A 68 -9.22 -17.08 -13.35
N ARG A 69 -10.43 -17.35 -13.83
CA ARG A 69 -11.25 -16.33 -14.50
C ARG A 69 -12.56 -16.08 -13.75
N THR A 70 -12.58 -16.40 -12.47
CA THR A 70 -13.79 -16.15 -11.67
C THR A 70 -13.93 -14.66 -11.39
N LEU A 71 -15.14 -14.24 -11.07
CA LEU A 71 -15.42 -12.86 -10.68
C LEU A 71 -14.64 -12.49 -9.40
N PHE A 72 -14.55 -13.43 -8.46
CA PHE A 72 -13.81 -13.23 -7.22
C PHE A 72 -12.31 -13.00 -7.49
N ALA A 73 -11.70 -13.83 -8.34
CA ALA A 73 -10.29 -13.69 -8.67
C ALA A 73 -10.01 -12.35 -9.36
N SER A 74 -10.90 -11.94 -10.27
CA SER A 74 -10.78 -10.64 -10.94
C SER A 74 -10.88 -9.49 -9.95
N ALA A 75 -11.82 -9.56 -9.01
CA ALA A 75 -12.00 -8.54 -7.98
C ALA A 75 -10.78 -8.46 -7.07
N LEU A 76 -10.23 -9.61 -6.68
CA LEU A 76 -9.06 -9.67 -5.81
C LEU A 76 -7.83 -9.04 -6.50
N ARG A 77 -7.61 -9.35 -7.78
CA ARG A 77 -6.51 -8.74 -8.55
C ARG A 77 -6.69 -7.23 -8.66
N ARG A 78 -7.91 -6.77 -8.89
CA ARG A 78 -8.22 -5.36 -8.96
C ARG A 78 -7.94 -4.64 -7.64
N ALA A 79 -8.40 -5.23 -6.54
CA ALA A 79 -8.18 -4.65 -5.21
C ALA A 79 -6.69 -4.53 -4.90
N ALA A 80 -5.92 -5.59 -5.17
CA ALA A 80 -4.48 -5.60 -4.92
C ALA A 80 -3.76 -4.56 -5.78
N SER A 81 -4.14 -4.45 -7.06
CA SER A 81 -3.51 -3.50 -7.99
C SER A 81 -3.79 -2.06 -7.59
N VAL A 82 -5.04 -1.75 -7.24
CA VAL A 82 -5.41 -0.39 -6.81
C VAL A 82 -4.71 -0.04 -5.50
N GLY A 83 -4.68 -0.98 -4.54
CA GLY A 83 -3.98 -0.77 -3.28
C GLY A 83 -2.50 -0.48 -3.48
N LEU A 84 -1.84 -1.29 -4.31
CA LEU A 84 -0.43 -1.08 -4.64
C LEU A 84 -0.19 0.28 -5.29
N GLY A 85 -1.00 0.63 -6.29
CA GLY A 85 -0.86 1.89 -7.01
C GLY A 85 -1.05 3.10 -6.11
N LEU A 86 -2.06 3.06 -5.23
CA LEU A 86 -2.34 4.18 -4.32
C LEU A 86 -1.26 4.33 -3.26
N VAL A 87 -0.75 3.24 -2.70
CA VAL A 87 0.33 3.32 -1.71
C VAL A 87 1.61 3.80 -2.37
N LEU A 88 1.93 3.31 -3.58
CA LEU A 88 3.07 3.83 -4.34
C LEU A 88 2.96 5.32 -4.56
N ALA A 89 1.79 5.79 -5.02
CA ALA A 89 1.58 7.21 -5.27
C ALA A 89 1.70 8.04 -3.98
N ALA A 90 1.10 7.57 -2.89
CA ALA A 90 1.14 8.27 -1.61
C ALA A 90 2.55 8.32 -1.05
N GLU A 91 3.26 7.20 -1.04
CA GLU A 91 4.62 7.12 -0.49
C GLU A 91 5.59 7.98 -1.31
N LEU A 92 5.59 7.83 -2.63
CA LEU A 92 6.47 8.61 -3.48
C LEU A 92 6.09 10.08 -3.48
N GLY A 93 4.79 10.38 -3.48
CA GLY A 93 4.30 11.75 -3.45
C GLY A 93 4.60 12.48 -2.14
N PHE A 94 4.79 11.74 -1.05
CA PHE A 94 5.16 12.31 0.24
C PHE A 94 6.68 12.41 0.41
N TYR A 95 7.40 11.32 0.14
CA TYR A 95 8.83 11.26 0.45
C TYR A 95 9.71 11.94 -0.58
N ILE A 96 9.32 12.02 -1.85
CA ILE A 96 10.10 12.72 -2.85
C ILE A 96 10.19 14.23 -2.55
N PRO A 97 9.06 14.94 -2.34
CA PRO A 97 9.13 16.36 -1.97
C PRO A 97 9.85 16.57 -0.63
N LEU A 98 9.63 15.67 0.34
CA LEU A 98 10.29 15.76 1.63
C LEU A 98 11.80 15.64 1.49
N GLY A 99 12.28 14.73 0.64
CA GLY A 99 13.69 14.56 0.34
C GLY A 99 14.30 15.79 -0.31
N PHE A 100 13.61 16.37 -1.30
CA PHE A 100 14.06 17.61 -1.92
C PHE A 100 14.12 18.76 -0.92
N PHE A 101 13.13 18.84 -0.04
CA PHE A 101 13.09 19.88 0.98
C PHE A 101 14.27 19.74 1.94
N ALA A 102 14.57 18.52 2.37
CA ALA A 102 15.69 18.25 3.26
C ALA A 102 17.03 18.62 2.61
N ILE A 103 17.19 18.34 1.32
CA ILE A 103 18.41 18.67 0.57
C ILE A 103 18.51 20.20 0.40
N ALA A 104 17.41 20.86 0.05
CA ALA A 104 17.41 22.30 -0.23
C ALA A 104 17.71 23.15 1.00
N PHE A 105 17.29 22.68 2.19
CA PHE A 105 17.46 23.44 3.44
C PHE A 105 18.54 22.87 4.35
N HIS A 106 19.37 22.03 3.81
CA HIS A 106 20.51 21.48 4.53
C HIS A 106 21.80 22.13 4.03
#